data_06c266afe1e81191cda393d0cd5d8af3
#
_entry.id   06c266afe1e81191cda393d0cd5d8af3
#
_cell.length_a   1.000
_cell.length_b   1.000
_cell.length_c   1.000
_cell.angle_alpha   90.00
_cell.angle_beta   90.00
_cell.angle_gamma   90.00
#
_symmetry.space_group_name_H-M   'P 1'
#
loop_
_entity.id
_entity.type
_entity.pdbx_description
1 polymer ?
#
loop_
_entity_poly.entity_id
_entity_poly.type
_entity_poly.pdbx_seq_one_letter_code
_entity_poly.pdbx_strand_id
1 'polypeptide(L)'
;MSKVKRITVSNLKAISELSADFNGCTAIVTGGNNKGKSSFLRSIQDRMRQVKPDVILKDGESDGRAEMELTTGERFVWEFNNRTKAGEKLTFITKDAIKTSVTRDIANRFFPKTLDIDKFLNDSPKAQRETLQKIVGIDFSELDAAYKKAYDDRTYANRAAETAKAKLADVIDDIGSKVDILQIQSEIVGIDAHNDKYDYVSNGVETKKRSVENSKSEIERLQKLIDQEKESIKKLSAEIKSGELWLKDEKNQKKDDADKKELEDKISKAMLHNESVDANERAKKDHEEYEKLKSDAIKADKTVKAIEKKRNDLIRSANLPNGFGFSDSGITYNGHAFSKEQLSSSSIYVAALKLASMNIGEVKTLHFDASFLDKNSLKDIESWAKENDLQLLIERPDFDGGEIEYQIMS
;
A
#
# COMPACT_ATOMS: atom_id res chain seq x y z
N MET A 1 -47.07 5.80 7.24
CA MET A 1 -45.89 6.59 7.53
C MET A 1 -46.13 8.01 7.12
N SER A 2 -45.42 8.97 7.75
CA SER A 2 -45.69 10.40 7.57
C SER A 2 -45.01 10.96 6.33
N LYS A 3 -45.67 11.87 5.63
CA LYS A 3 -45.14 12.61 4.47
C LYS A 3 -45.42 14.09 4.65
N VAL A 4 -44.75 14.95 3.94
CA VAL A 4 -45.01 16.40 3.99
C VAL A 4 -46.34 16.69 3.32
N LYS A 5 -47.27 17.30 4.09
CA LYS A 5 -48.55 17.73 3.60
C LYS A 5 -48.47 19.16 3.06
N ARG A 6 -47.92 20.08 3.84
CA ARG A 6 -47.82 21.51 3.52
C ARG A 6 -46.52 22.11 4.06
N ILE A 7 -45.97 23.03 3.32
CA ILE A 7 -44.90 23.92 3.78
C ILE A 7 -45.37 25.36 3.61
N THR A 8 -45.22 26.18 4.66
CA THR A 8 -45.48 27.61 4.62
C THR A 8 -44.29 28.36 5.15
N VAL A 9 -43.85 29.38 4.47
CA VAL A 9 -42.67 30.18 4.83
C VAL A 9 -42.98 31.65 4.67
N SER A 10 -42.57 32.45 5.66
CA SER A 10 -42.64 33.92 5.61
C SER A 10 -41.30 34.53 6.02
N ASN A 11 -40.86 35.55 5.29
CA ASN A 11 -39.65 36.35 5.54
C ASN A 11 -38.37 35.54 5.69
N LEU A 12 -38.21 34.48 4.90
CA LEU A 12 -37.00 33.65 4.89
C LEU A 12 -36.18 33.95 3.66
N LYS A 13 -34.99 34.51 3.84
CA LYS A 13 -34.05 34.86 2.75
C LYS A 13 -34.73 35.66 1.63
N ALA A 14 -34.82 35.12 0.40
CA ALA A 14 -35.49 35.81 -0.71
C ALA A 14 -37.01 35.74 -0.64
N ILE A 15 -37.59 34.91 0.23
CA ILE A 15 -39.05 34.64 0.26
C ILE A 15 -39.75 35.62 1.17
N SER A 16 -40.74 36.35 0.67
CA SER A 16 -41.63 37.13 1.50
C SER A 16 -42.73 36.28 2.12
N GLU A 17 -43.48 35.57 1.30
CA GLU A 17 -44.49 34.61 1.72
C GLU A 17 -44.66 33.55 0.62
N LEU A 18 -44.69 32.29 1.02
CA LEU A 18 -44.91 31.15 0.12
C LEU A 18 -45.57 30.01 0.89
N SER A 19 -46.62 29.43 0.31
CA SER A 19 -47.25 28.22 0.81
C SER A 19 -47.47 27.22 -0.31
N ALA A 20 -47.18 25.94 -0.05
CA ALA A 20 -47.42 24.87 -1.00
C ALA A 20 -48.03 23.65 -0.29
N ASP A 21 -49.14 23.16 -0.88
CA ASP A 21 -49.88 21.97 -0.45
C ASP A 21 -49.48 20.77 -1.29
N PHE A 22 -48.65 19.91 -0.73
CA PHE A 22 -48.15 18.67 -1.41
C PHE A 22 -49.05 17.46 -1.14
N ASN A 23 -49.78 17.48 -0.02
CA ASN A 23 -50.68 16.41 0.40
C ASN A 23 -50.07 15.02 0.42
N GLY A 24 -48.75 14.94 0.71
CA GLY A 24 -47.99 13.68 0.69
C GLY A 24 -47.61 13.17 -0.69
N CYS A 25 -47.94 13.90 -1.75
CA CYS A 25 -47.61 13.56 -3.14
C CYS A 25 -46.23 14.08 -3.52
N THR A 26 -45.59 13.43 -4.47
CA THR A 26 -44.36 13.92 -5.12
C THR A 26 -44.66 15.21 -5.88
N ALA A 27 -43.78 16.19 -5.77
CA ALA A 27 -43.96 17.48 -6.45
C ALA A 27 -42.68 18.00 -7.06
N ILE A 28 -42.78 18.68 -8.18
CA ILE A 28 -41.71 19.47 -8.78
C ILE A 28 -41.91 20.93 -8.37
N VAL A 29 -40.88 21.55 -7.82
CA VAL A 29 -40.84 22.97 -7.46
C VAL A 29 -39.90 23.68 -8.43
N THR A 30 -40.46 24.61 -9.20
CA THR A 30 -39.75 25.41 -10.20
C THR A 30 -39.60 26.84 -9.76
N GLY A 31 -38.74 27.60 -10.41
CA GLY A 31 -38.54 29.04 -10.19
C GLY A 31 -37.13 29.46 -10.59
N GLY A 32 -36.96 30.76 -10.76
CA GLY A 32 -35.68 31.36 -11.13
C GLY A 32 -34.56 31.08 -10.12
N ASN A 33 -33.31 31.27 -10.55
CA ASN A 33 -32.17 31.16 -9.64
C ASN A 33 -32.25 32.21 -8.53
N ASN A 34 -31.80 31.85 -7.32
CA ASN A 34 -31.82 32.70 -6.13
C ASN A 34 -33.23 33.13 -5.61
N LYS A 35 -34.28 32.58 -6.14
CA LYS A 35 -35.66 32.85 -5.61
C LYS A 35 -35.96 32.14 -4.29
N GLY A 36 -35.12 31.23 -3.84
CA GLY A 36 -35.24 30.57 -2.53
C GLY A 36 -35.88 29.17 -2.54
N LYS A 37 -35.98 28.48 -3.68
CA LYS A 37 -36.51 27.11 -3.80
C LYS A 37 -35.97 26.15 -2.75
N SER A 38 -34.64 25.99 -2.71
CA SER A 38 -33.96 25.11 -1.73
C SER A 38 -34.22 25.57 -0.28
N SER A 39 -34.25 26.90 -0.05
CA SER A 39 -34.55 27.46 1.28
C SER A 39 -35.99 27.17 1.72
N PHE A 40 -36.93 27.18 0.79
CA PHE A 40 -38.31 26.80 1.03
C PHE A 40 -38.45 25.34 1.40
N LEU A 41 -37.97 24.46 0.54
CA LEU A 41 -38.12 23.01 0.69
C LEU A 41 -37.36 22.45 1.90
N ARG A 42 -36.19 23.00 2.19
CA ARG A 42 -35.29 22.51 3.26
C ARG A 42 -35.47 23.27 4.59
N SER A 43 -36.25 24.31 4.65
CA SER A 43 -36.35 25.23 5.81
C SER A 43 -36.39 24.52 7.16
N ILE A 44 -37.33 23.62 7.36
CA ILE A 44 -37.53 22.86 8.61
C ILE A 44 -36.48 21.74 8.73
N GLN A 45 -36.24 20.99 7.65
CA GLN A 45 -35.30 19.85 7.66
C GLN A 45 -33.89 20.27 8.01
N ASP A 46 -33.39 21.36 7.45
CA ASP A 46 -32.04 21.87 7.74
C ASP A 46 -31.94 22.33 9.20
N ARG A 47 -32.98 22.98 9.73
CA ARG A 47 -33.03 23.36 11.16
C ARG A 47 -33.03 22.16 12.09
N MET A 48 -33.78 21.11 11.76
CA MET A 48 -33.76 19.84 12.50
C MET A 48 -32.37 19.23 12.54
N ARG A 49 -31.63 19.34 11.45
CA ARG A 49 -30.26 18.85 11.31
C ARG A 49 -29.17 19.81 11.83
N GLN A 50 -29.60 20.93 12.46
CA GLN A 50 -28.75 21.99 13.00
C GLN A 50 -27.89 22.69 11.94
N VAL A 51 -28.31 22.70 10.69
CA VAL A 51 -27.66 23.49 9.63
C VAL A 51 -28.06 24.95 9.83
N LYS A 52 -27.08 25.83 10.10
CA LYS A 52 -27.29 27.27 10.25
C LYS A 52 -26.90 27.99 8.97
N PRO A 53 -27.84 28.64 8.27
CA PRO A 53 -27.46 29.53 7.17
C PRO A 53 -26.90 30.87 7.72
N ASP A 54 -26.00 31.49 6.96
CA ASP A 54 -25.40 32.78 7.35
C ASP A 54 -26.43 33.91 7.41
N VAL A 55 -27.40 33.88 6.49
CA VAL A 55 -28.52 34.82 6.44
C VAL A 55 -29.81 34.03 6.56
N ILE A 56 -30.69 34.44 7.50
CA ILE A 56 -31.99 33.79 7.77
C ILE A 56 -33.13 34.70 7.33
N LEU A 57 -33.17 35.91 7.88
CA LEU A 57 -34.23 36.87 7.61
C LEU A 57 -34.10 37.48 6.21
N LYS A 58 -35.25 37.78 5.64
CA LYS A 58 -35.32 38.62 4.46
C LYS A 58 -34.87 40.05 4.79
N ASP A 59 -34.20 40.68 3.84
CA ASP A 59 -33.72 42.05 3.99
C ASP A 59 -34.90 43.03 4.33
N GLY A 60 -34.71 43.80 5.40
CA GLY A 60 -35.69 44.73 5.89
C GLY A 60 -36.68 44.15 6.88
N GLU A 61 -36.75 42.85 7.07
CA GLU A 61 -37.66 42.20 7.98
C GLU A 61 -37.04 41.95 9.36
N SER A 62 -37.89 41.94 10.40
CA SER A 62 -37.47 41.76 11.78
C SER A 62 -37.76 40.37 12.35
N ASP A 63 -38.68 39.67 11.73
CA ASP A 63 -39.14 38.34 12.11
C ASP A 63 -39.61 37.54 10.89
N GLY A 64 -39.58 36.23 11.02
CA GLY A 64 -40.02 35.30 9.99
C GLY A 64 -40.40 33.96 10.59
N ARG A 65 -41.05 33.15 9.78
CA ARG A 65 -41.59 31.86 10.19
C ARG A 65 -41.50 30.83 9.06
N ALA A 66 -41.20 29.60 9.41
CA ALA A 66 -41.42 28.46 8.55
C ALA A 66 -42.25 27.41 9.30
N GLU A 67 -43.20 26.79 8.62
CA GLU A 67 -44.05 25.74 9.16
C GLU A 67 -44.10 24.57 8.17
N MET A 68 -44.00 23.37 8.68
CA MET A 68 -44.18 22.12 7.93
C MET A 68 -45.26 21.31 8.63
N GLU A 69 -46.36 21.01 7.91
CA GLU A 69 -47.41 20.11 8.32
C GLU A 69 -47.23 18.74 7.69
N LEU A 70 -47.40 17.69 8.48
CA LEU A 70 -47.31 16.31 8.04
C LEU A 70 -48.68 15.72 7.76
N THR A 71 -48.74 14.68 6.92
CA THR A 71 -50.00 13.98 6.58
C THR A 71 -50.66 13.32 7.79
N THR A 72 -49.91 13.05 8.85
CA THR A 72 -50.34 12.48 10.11
C THR A 72 -50.84 13.52 11.12
N GLY A 73 -50.76 14.81 10.77
CA GLY A 73 -51.25 15.92 11.56
C GLY A 73 -50.24 16.62 12.47
N GLU A 74 -49.04 16.08 12.61
CA GLU A 74 -47.97 16.76 13.33
C GLU A 74 -47.49 17.98 12.56
N ARG A 75 -46.97 18.98 13.28
CA ARG A 75 -46.41 20.20 12.69
C ARG A 75 -45.09 20.57 13.33
N PHE A 76 -44.17 21.10 12.52
CA PHE A 76 -42.93 21.71 12.94
C PHE A 76 -42.97 23.19 12.59
N VAL A 77 -42.68 24.03 13.56
CA VAL A 77 -42.74 25.50 13.43
C VAL A 77 -41.42 26.07 13.85
N TRP A 78 -40.77 26.77 12.92
CA TRP A 78 -39.54 27.52 13.17
C TRP A 78 -39.82 29.01 13.08
N GLU A 79 -39.72 29.69 14.22
CA GLU A 79 -39.82 31.13 14.37
C GLU A 79 -38.42 31.71 14.54
N PHE A 80 -38.11 32.78 13.81
CA PHE A 80 -36.80 33.41 13.85
C PHE A 80 -36.96 34.94 13.80
N ASN A 81 -36.05 35.63 14.53
CA ASN A 81 -36.09 37.10 14.62
C ASN A 81 -34.69 37.65 14.93
N ASN A 82 -34.50 38.96 14.69
CA ASN A 82 -33.31 39.70 15.07
C ASN A 82 -33.45 40.53 16.34
N ARG A 83 -34.62 40.44 17.03
CA ARG A 83 -34.96 41.24 18.20
C ARG A 83 -34.52 40.62 19.52
N THR A 84 -34.38 39.30 19.57
CA THR A 84 -34.03 38.57 20.79
C THR A 84 -32.66 37.93 20.68
N LYS A 85 -31.97 37.78 21.83
CA LYS A 85 -30.66 37.16 21.89
C LYS A 85 -30.67 35.69 21.49
N ALA A 86 -31.80 34.99 21.66
CA ALA A 86 -31.99 33.61 21.23
C ALA A 86 -32.22 33.52 19.71
N GLY A 87 -32.75 34.57 19.09
CA GLY A 87 -32.90 34.72 17.64
C GLY A 87 -33.86 33.75 16.96
N GLU A 88 -34.08 32.57 17.54
CA GLU A 88 -34.87 31.52 16.92
C GLU A 88 -35.49 30.55 17.92
N LYS A 89 -36.64 29.96 17.54
CA LYS A 89 -37.34 28.94 18.31
C LYS A 89 -37.91 27.88 17.38
N LEU A 90 -37.64 26.61 17.67
CA LEU A 90 -38.15 25.46 16.93
C LEU A 90 -39.16 24.71 17.84
N THR A 91 -40.40 24.60 17.39
CA THR A 91 -41.51 23.99 18.14
C THR A 91 -42.04 22.78 17.37
N PHE A 92 -42.26 21.69 18.06
CA PHE A 92 -42.97 20.51 17.58
C PHE A 92 -44.41 20.56 18.15
N ILE A 93 -45.39 20.34 17.30
CA ILE A 93 -46.79 20.31 17.65
C ILE A 93 -47.33 18.93 17.26
N THR A 94 -47.78 18.17 18.24
CA THR A 94 -48.36 16.84 18.02
C THR A 94 -49.72 16.92 17.31
N LYS A 95 -50.20 15.81 16.79
CA LYS A 95 -51.55 15.70 16.21
C LYS A 95 -52.68 16.18 17.17
N ASP A 96 -52.45 16.02 18.46
CA ASP A 96 -53.39 16.47 19.52
C ASP A 96 -53.13 17.92 19.95
N ALA A 97 -52.44 18.71 19.14
CA ALA A 97 -52.12 20.13 19.33
C ALA A 97 -51.23 20.44 20.57
N ILE A 98 -50.53 19.46 21.15
CA ILE A 98 -49.61 19.67 22.26
C ILE A 98 -48.30 20.27 21.70
N LYS A 99 -47.89 21.40 22.24
CA LYS A 99 -46.65 22.13 21.82
C LYS A 99 -45.49 21.77 22.72
N THR A 100 -44.38 21.35 22.15
CA THR A 100 -43.11 21.10 22.84
C THR A 100 -41.93 21.70 22.07
N SER A 101 -40.84 22.01 22.77
CA SER A 101 -39.59 22.35 22.08
C SER A 101 -39.06 21.12 21.39
N VAL A 102 -38.45 21.30 20.20
CA VAL A 102 -37.83 20.19 19.49
C VAL A 102 -36.57 19.76 20.24
N THR A 103 -36.59 18.52 20.72
CA THR A 103 -35.41 17.84 21.30
C THR A 103 -34.60 17.15 20.22
N ARG A 104 -33.41 16.72 20.56
CA ARG A 104 -32.56 15.93 19.67
C ARG A 104 -33.22 14.60 19.28
N ASP A 105 -33.96 14.00 20.19
CA ASP A 105 -34.66 12.73 19.93
C ASP A 105 -35.80 12.93 18.92
N ILE A 106 -36.59 14.00 19.05
CA ILE A 106 -37.63 14.38 18.07
C ILE A 106 -36.97 14.62 16.70
N ALA A 107 -35.89 15.42 16.66
CA ALA A 107 -35.21 15.71 15.41
C ALA A 107 -34.67 14.43 14.73
N ASN A 108 -34.02 13.55 15.48
CA ASN A 108 -33.50 12.28 14.96
C ASN A 108 -34.60 11.29 14.55
N ARG A 109 -35.71 11.29 15.24
CA ARG A 109 -36.87 10.43 14.94
C ARG A 109 -37.53 10.79 13.61
N PHE A 110 -37.78 12.07 13.37
CA PHE A 110 -38.47 12.53 12.17
C PHE A 110 -37.52 12.82 11.00
N PHE A 111 -36.36 13.42 11.26
CA PHE A 111 -35.41 13.89 10.27
C PHE A 111 -33.98 13.48 10.65
N PRO A 112 -33.68 12.18 10.75
CA PRO A 112 -32.31 11.75 11.02
C PRO A 112 -31.36 12.32 9.96
N LYS A 113 -30.06 12.28 10.25
CA LYS A 113 -29.05 12.71 9.28
C LYS A 113 -29.02 11.72 8.11
N THR A 114 -29.78 12.04 7.07
CA THR A 114 -29.80 11.31 5.81
C THR A 114 -28.65 11.74 4.90
N LEU A 115 -28.41 10.97 3.84
CA LEU A 115 -27.51 11.37 2.77
C LEU A 115 -27.97 12.68 2.12
N ASP A 116 -27.08 13.65 2.03
CA ASP A 116 -27.25 14.79 1.13
C ASP A 116 -26.90 14.34 -0.29
N ILE A 117 -27.93 14.18 -1.12
CA ILE A 117 -27.82 13.60 -2.45
C ILE A 117 -26.93 14.46 -3.33
N ASP A 118 -27.16 15.78 -3.34
CA ASP A 118 -26.44 16.70 -4.21
C ASP A 118 -24.96 16.76 -3.86
N LYS A 119 -24.65 16.80 -2.55
CA LYS A 119 -23.27 16.71 -2.06
C LYS A 119 -22.64 15.37 -2.42
N PHE A 120 -23.33 14.26 -2.15
CA PHE A 120 -22.81 12.91 -2.43
C PHE A 120 -22.49 12.71 -3.90
N LEU A 121 -23.35 13.20 -4.81
CA LEU A 121 -23.14 13.08 -6.25
C LEU A 121 -21.94 13.92 -6.76
N ASN A 122 -21.57 14.97 -6.04
CA ASN A 122 -20.44 15.82 -6.35
C ASN A 122 -19.18 15.50 -5.56
N ASP A 123 -19.25 14.59 -4.59
CA ASP A 123 -18.11 14.13 -3.80
C ASP A 123 -17.15 13.26 -4.65
N SER A 124 -15.88 13.23 -4.26
CA SER A 124 -14.90 12.33 -4.86
C SER A 124 -15.26 10.85 -4.61
N PRO A 125 -14.83 9.90 -5.47
CA PRO A 125 -15.10 8.47 -5.27
C PRO A 125 -14.70 7.95 -3.88
N LYS A 126 -13.61 8.48 -3.32
CA LYS A 126 -13.17 8.15 -1.96
C LYS A 126 -14.16 8.65 -0.91
N ALA A 127 -14.63 9.89 -1.02
CA ALA A 127 -15.61 10.46 -0.08
C ALA A 127 -16.97 9.77 -0.19
N GLN A 128 -17.40 9.40 -1.40
CA GLN A 128 -18.60 8.59 -1.62
C GLN A 128 -18.48 7.22 -0.94
N ARG A 129 -17.32 6.55 -1.07
CA ARG A 129 -17.05 5.28 -0.41
C ARG A 129 -17.13 5.40 1.12
N GLU A 130 -16.46 6.40 1.69
CA GLU A 130 -16.51 6.66 3.14
C GLU A 130 -17.93 6.94 3.63
N THR A 131 -18.72 7.65 2.84
CA THR A 131 -20.13 7.93 3.14
C THR A 131 -20.96 6.64 3.14
N LEU A 132 -20.80 5.78 2.12
CA LEU A 132 -21.49 4.50 2.06
C LEU A 132 -21.11 3.59 3.23
N GLN A 133 -19.83 3.53 3.57
CA GLN A 133 -19.33 2.78 4.73
C GLN A 133 -20.03 3.21 6.03
N LYS A 134 -20.16 4.52 6.24
CA LYS A 134 -20.88 5.07 7.42
C LYS A 134 -22.37 4.71 7.43
N ILE A 135 -23.03 4.75 6.26
CA ILE A 135 -24.45 4.41 6.14
C ILE A 135 -24.70 2.96 6.49
N VAL A 136 -23.85 2.04 6.02
CA VAL A 136 -24.00 0.59 6.25
C VAL A 136 -23.33 0.11 7.54
N GLY A 137 -22.69 1.02 8.29
CA GLY A 137 -22.05 0.71 9.58
C GLY A 137 -20.78 -0.13 9.47
N ILE A 138 -20.05 -0.04 8.33
CA ILE A 138 -18.80 -0.74 8.11
C ILE A 138 -17.63 0.23 8.18
N ASP A 139 -16.61 -0.13 8.94
CA ASP A 139 -15.32 0.54 8.94
C ASP A 139 -14.25 -0.36 8.32
N PHE A 140 -13.68 0.07 7.21
CA PHE A 140 -12.55 -0.62 6.56
C PHE A 140 -11.18 -0.04 6.94
N SER A 141 -11.12 0.95 7.81
CA SER A 141 -9.86 1.68 8.11
C SER A 141 -8.73 0.75 8.54
N GLU A 142 -9.04 -0.19 9.44
CA GLU A 142 -8.05 -1.18 9.90
C GLU A 142 -7.66 -2.16 8.78
N LEU A 143 -8.64 -2.62 7.99
CA LEU A 143 -8.39 -3.54 6.88
C LEU A 143 -7.64 -2.87 5.73
N ASP A 144 -7.96 -1.62 5.41
CA ASP A 144 -7.27 -0.86 4.38
C ASP A 144 -5.81 -0.56 4.81
N ALA A 145 -5.58 -0.25 6.09
CA ALA A 145 -4.23 -0.10 6.65
C ALA A 145 -3.46 -1.41 6.64
N ALA A 146 -4.09 -2.51 7.05
CA ALA A 146 -3.51 -3.85 7.03
C ALA A 146 -3.22 -4.32 5.59
N TYR A 147 -4.12 -4.04 4.65
CA TYR A 147 -3.93 -4.34 3.23
C TYR A 147 -2.74 -3.61 2.66
N LYS A 148 -2.65 -2.29 2.89
CA LYS A 148 -1.51 -1.48 2.42
C LYS A 148 -0.20 -2.04 2.93
N LYS A 149 -0.10 -2.31 4.24
CA LYS A 149 1.11 -2.90 4.84
C LYS A 149 1.44 -4.26 4.22
N ALA A 150 0.45 -5.15 4.11
CA ALA A 150 0.64 -6.49 3.54
C ALA A 150 1.03 -6.43 2.05
N TYR A 151 0.50 -5.46 1.30
CA TYR A 151 0.85 -5.22 -0.10
C TYR A 151 2.30 -4.73 -0.24
N ASP A 152 2.73 -3.82 0.62
CA ASP A 152 4.11 -3.31 0.65
C ASP A 152 5.08 -4.44 1.03
N ASP A 153 4.74 -5.23 2.05
CA ASP A 153 5.51 -6.42 2.49
C ASP A 153 5.63 -7.46 1.36
N ARG A 154 4.53 -7.74 0.63
CA ARG A 154 4.52 -8.62 -0.53
C ARG A 154 5.42 -8.10 -1.64
N THR A 155 5.34 -6.80 -1.94
CA THR A 155 6.14 -6.16 -2.99
C THR A 155 7.63 -6.26 -2.65
N TYR A 156 7.99 -6.00 -1.39
CA TYR A 156 9.36 -6.16 -0.90
C TYR A 156 9.83 -7.62 -1.00
N ALA A 157 9.03 -8.57 -0.50
CA ALA A 157 9.37 -9.99 -0.51
C ALA A 157 9.56 -10.53 -1.94
N ASN A 158 8.67 -10.16 -2.88
CA ASN A 158 8.80 -10.57 -4.27
C ASN A 158 10.06 -10.00 -4.93
N ARG A 159 10.39 -8.73 -4.70
CA ARG A 159 11.63 -8.12 -5.22
C ARG A 159 12.87 -8.79 -4.62
N ALA A 160 12.85 -9.09 -3.33
CA ALA A 160 13.95 -9.80 -2.68
C ALA A 160 14.14 -11.20 -3.27
N ALA A 161 13.07 -11.95 -3.49
CA ALA A 161 13.11 -13.28 -4.10
C ALA A 161 13.59 -13.22 -5.56
N GLU A 162 13.15 -12.22 -6.35
CA GLU A 162 13.65 -12.03 -7.73
C GLU A 162 15.13 -11.66 -7.77
N THR A 163 15.56 -10.79 -6.85
CA THR A 163 16.98 -10.42 -6.74
C THR A 163 17.85 -11.63 -6.34
N ALA A 164 17.37 -12.45 -5.39
CA ALA A 164 18.05 -13.67 -5.00
C ALA A 164 18.09 -14.69 -6.15
N LYS A 165 16.97 -14.85 -6.88
CA LYS A 165 16.90 -15.70 -8.07
C LYS A 165 17.92 -15.33 -9.14
N ALA A 166 18.13 -14.03 -9.36
CA ALA A 166 19.10 -13.54 -10.35
C ALA A 166 20.57 -13.85 -9.99
N LYS A 167 20.85 -14.18 -8.72
CA LYS A 167 22.18 -14.56 -8.24
C LYS A 167 22.43 -16.07 -8.30
N LEU A 168 21.40 -16.88 -8.59
CA LEU A 168 21.55 -18.33 -8.61
C LEU A 168 22.55 -18.74 -9.69
N ALA A 169 23.51 -19.56 -9.28
CA ALA A 169 24.43 -20.29 -10.14
C ALA A 169 24.23 -21.80 -9.96
N ASP A 170 24.71 -22.56 -10.92
CA ASP A 170 24.59 -24.00 -10.83
C ASP A 170 25.41 -24.55 -9.65
N VAL A 171 24.80 -25.39 -8.86
CA VAL A 171 25.44 -26.12 -7.76
C VAL A 171 25.98 -27.40 -8.31
N ILE A 172 27.28 -27.65 -8.08
CA ILE A 172 27.92 -28.89 -8.47
C ILE A 172 27.90 -29.83 -7.27
N ASP A 173 27.28 -30.98 -7.44
CA ASP A 173 27.28 -32.03 -6.42
C ASP A 173 28.63 -32.75 -6.43
N ASP A 174 29.11 -33.07 -5.24
CA ASP A 174 30.35 -33.85 -5.04
C ASP A 174 31.65 -33.19 -5.59
N ILE A 175 31.75 -31.84 -5.48
CA ILE A 175 32.96 -31.12 -5.91
C ILE A 175 34.19 -31.41 -5.03
N GLY A 176 34.01 -32.08 -3.90
CA GLY A 176 35.07 -32.41 -2.93
C GLY A 176 35.42 -31.24 -2.02
N SER A 177 36.45 -31.43 -1.19
CA SER A 177 36.95 -30.40 -0.27
C SER A 177 38.10 -29.63 -0.88
N LYS A 178 38.37 -28.43 -0.36
CA LYS A 178 39.50 -27.61 -0.76
C LYS A 178 40.82 -28.34 -0.49
N VAL A 179 41.75 -28.22 -1.43
CA VAL A 179 43.12 -28.70 -1.30
C VAL A 179 43.95 -27.66 -0.53
N ASP A 180 44.76 -28.11 0.43
CA ASP A 180 45.65 -27.23 1.18
C ASP A 180 46.90 -26.88 0.35
N ILE A 181 46.82 -25.70 -0.30
CA ILE A 181 47.90 -25.18 -1.14
C ILE A 181 49.13 -24.80 -0.30
N LEU A 182 48.96 -24.38 0.95
CA LEU A 182 50.06 -23.98 1.83
C LEU A 182 50.95 -25.17 2.16
N GLN A 183 50.37 -26.36 2.34
CA GLN A 183 51.15 -27.58 2.55
C GLN A 183 51.99 -27.89 1.32
N ILE A 184 51.39 -27.81 0.10
CA ILE A 184 52.15 -28.09 -1.15
C ILE A 184 53.27 -27.04 -1.36
N GLN A 185 53.00 -25.76 -1.08
CA GLN A 185 54.02 -24.70 -1.16
C GLN A 185 55.16 -24.93 -0.18
N SER A 186 54.86 -25.39 1.05
CA SER A 186 55.88 -25.73 2.05
C SER A 186 56.77 -26.87 1.58
N GLU A 187 56.23 -27.85 0.86
CA GLU A 187 57.01 -28.95 0.27
C GLU A 187 57.95 -28.43 -0.83
N ILE A 188 57.48 -27.49 -1.68
CA ILE A 188 58.33 -26.83 -2.70
C ILE A 188 59.48 -26.08 -2.04
N VAL A 189 59.20 -25.24 -1.02
CA VAL A 189 60.26 -24.52 -0.29
C VAL A 189 61.27 -25.48 0.35
N GLY A 190 60.77 -26.60 0.85
CA GLY A 190 61.65 -27.68 1.38
C GLY A 190 62.59 -28.29 0.32
N ILE A 191 62.09 -28.51 -0.90
CA ILE A 191 62.85 -28.98 -2.02
C ILE A 191 63.90 -27.94 -2.46
N ASP A 192 63.49 -26.68 -2.60
CA ASP A 192 64.42 -25.61 -2.99
C ASP A 192 65.56 -25.44 -1.98
N ALA A 193 65.23 -25.37 -0.66
CA ALA A 193 66.25 -25.29 0.38
C ALA A 193 67.16 -26.49 0.41
N HIS A 194 66.64 -27.69 0.11
CA HIS A 194 67.49 -28.91 -0.02
C HIS A 194 68.44 -28.83 -1.22
N ASN A 195 67.93 -28.39 -2.37
CA ASN A 195 68.69 -28.24 -3.58
C ASN A 195 69.77 -27.14 -3.47
N ASP A 196 69.42 -25.99 -2.89
CA ASP A 196 70.35 -24.88 -2.62
C ASP A 196 71.55 -25.37 -1.73
N LYS A 197 71.22 -26.14 -0.68
CA LYS A 197 72.23 -26.73 0.19
C LYS A 197 73.11 -27.72 -0.55
N TYR A 198 72.49 -28.53 -1.40
CA TYR A 198 73.31 -29.48 -2.27
C TYR A 198 74.23 -28.71 -3.19
N ASP A 199 73.70 -27.68 -3.91
CA ASP A 199 74.51 -26.88 -4.84
C ASP A 199 75.65 -26.12 -4.11
N TYR A 200 75.32 -25.53 -2.90
CA TYR A 200 76.37 -24.89 -2.06
C TYR A 200 77.49 -25.85 -1.68
N VAL A 201 77.15 -27.07 -1.21
CA VAL A 201 78.11 -28.06 -0.82
C VAL A 201 78.89 -28.60 -2.04
N SER A 202 78.17 -28.88 -3.15
CA SER A 202 78.76 -29.35 -4.39
C SER A 202 79.76 -28.34 -4.97
N ASN A 203 79.37 -27.07 -5.09
CA ASN A 203 80.28 -26.01 -5.57
C ASN A 203 81.45 -25.75 -4.61
N GLY A 204 81.17 -25.85 -3.29
CA GLY A 204 82.19 -25.76 -2.27
C GLY A 204 83.25 -26.88 -2.38
N VAL A 205 82.79 -28.10 -2.61
CA VAL A 205 83.67 -29.25 -2.84
C VAL A 205 84.50 -29.09 -4.13
N GLU A 206 83.85 -28.66 -5.24
CA GLU A 206 84.49 -28.42 -6.51
C GLU A 206 85.52 -27.29 -6.39
N THR A 207 85.17 -26.18 -5.74
CA THR A 207 86.08 -25.05 -5.48
C THR A 207 87.31 -25.50 -4.63
N LYS A 208 87.03 -26.30 -3.58
CA LYS A 208 88.08 -26.82 -2.72
C LYS A 208 88.95 -27.84 -3.45
N LYS A 209 88.37 -28.68 -4.32
CA LYS A 209 89.14 -29.58 -5.20
C LYS A 209 90.07 -28.80 -6.11
N ARG A 210 89.58 -27.73 -6.77
CA ARG A 210 90.45 -26.85 -7.61
C ARG A 210 91.51 -26.15 -6.77
N SER A 211 91.14 -25.68 -5.55
CA SER A 211 92.11 -25.08 -4.63
C SER A 211 93.22 -26.09 -4.23
N VAL A 212 92.85 -27.38 -3.98
CA VAL A 212 93.78 -28.41 -3.65
C VAL A 212 94.67 -28.73 -4.85
N GLU A 213 94.17 -28.77 -6.11
CA GLU A 213 94.91 -28.97 -7.33
C GLU A 213 95.91 -27.82 -7.60
N ASN A 214 95.39 -26.54 -7.42
CA ASN A 214 96.24 -25.36 -7.50
C ASN A 214 97.33 -25.35 -6.39
N SER A 215 96.93 -25.78 -5.15
CA SER A 215 97.88 -25.89 -4.04
C SER A 215 98.93 -26.96 -4.28
N LYS A 216 98.63 -28.09 -4.92
CA LYS A 216 99.59 -29.11 -5.32
C LYS A 216 100.61 -28.57 -6.32
N SER A 217 100.17 -27.80 -7.32
CA SER A 217 101.05 -27.12 -8.26
C SER A 217 101.96 -26.06 -7.60
N GLU A 218 101.47 -25.44 -6.53
CA GLU A 218 102.19 -24.44 -5.71
C GLU A 218 103.17 -25.16 -4.69
N ILE A 219 102.86 -26.42 -4.32
CA ILE A 219 103.63 -27.20 -3.39
C ILE A 219 105.04 -27.53 -3.98
N GLU A 220 105.19 -27.71 -5.27
CA GLU A 220 106.52 -27.88 -5.92
C GLU A 220 107.34 -26.57 -5.81
N ARG A 221 106.73 -25.42 -5.69
CA ARG A 221 107.41 -24.14 -5.53
C ARG A 221 107.64 -23.74 -4.06
N LEU A 222 106.88 -24.28 -3.15
CA LEU A 222 106.81 -23.85 -1.77
C LEU A 222 107.13 -24.90 -0.73
N GLN A 223 108.10 -25.82 -1.02
CA GLN A 223 108.48 -26.87 -0.07
C GLN A 223 109.01 -26.35 1.29
N LYS A 224 109.22 -25.03 1.45
CA LYS A 224 109.46 -24.35 2.73
C LYS A 224 108.17 -23.87 3.48
N LEU A 225 107.00 -23.85 2.82
CA LEU A 225 105.71 -23.57 3.40
C LEU A 225 104.92 -24.86 3.67
N ILE A 226 105.49 -26.00 3.39
CA ILE A 226 104.91 -27.33 3.38
C ILE A 226 104.33 -27.75 4.74
N ASP A 227 104.97 -27.34 5.85
CA ASP A 227 104.43 -27.80 7.16
C ASP A 227 103.17 -26.99 7.67
N GLN A 228 103.01 -25.78 7.19
CA GLN A 228 101.73 -25.03 7.45
C GLN A 228 100.62 -25.49 6.52
N GLU A 229 100.93 -25.78 5.26
CA GLU A 229 99.94 -26.25 4.28
C GLU A 229 99.49 -27.70 4.49
N LYS A 230 100.35 -28.58 5.08
CA LYS A 230 99.97 -29.95 5.46
C LYS A 230 98.80 -29.96 6.52
N GLU A 231 98.86 -29.04 7.45
CA GLU A 231 97.76 -28.89 8.43
C GLU A 231 96.49 -28.35 7.77
N SER A 232 96.64 -27.41 6.82
CA SER A 232 95.55 -26.90 6.03
C SER A 232 94.92 -27.97 5.11
N ILE A 233 95.78 -28.74 4.40
CA ILE A 233 95.36 -29.87 3.56
C ILE A 233 94.61 -30.92 4.39
N LYS A 234 95.14 -31.24 5.61
CA LYS A 234 94.45 -32.20 6.50
C LYS A 234 93.07 -31.74 6.93
N LYS A 235 92.88 -30.43 7.25
CA LYS A 235 91.58 -29.86 7.51
C LYS A 235 90.67 -29.89 6.28
N LEU A 236 91.14 -29.38 5.14
CA LEU A 236 90.45 -29.38 3.86
C LEU A 236 90.06 -30.77 3.41
N SER A 237 90.97 -31.74 3.54
CA SER A 237 90.75 -33.16 3.18
C SER A 237 89.66 -33.79 4.09
N ALA A 238 89.61 -33.41 5.38
CA ALA A 238 88.54 -33.85 6.29
C ALA A 238 87.18 -33.23 5.90
N GLU A 239 87.17 -31.93 5.55
CA GLU A 239 86.01 -31.26 5.08
C GLU A 239 85.53 -31.81 3.72
N ILE A 240 86.44 -32.07 2.75
CA ILE A 240 86.09 -32.68 1.48
C ILE A 240 85.52 -34.09 1.73
N LYS A 241 86.12 -34.90 2.58
CA LYS A 241 85.62 -36.24 2.90
C LYS A 241 84.24 -36.18 3.57
N SER A 242 84.03 -35.20 4.47
CA SER A 242 82.73 -34.96 5.08
C SER A 242 81.68 -34.52 4.07
N GLY A 243 82.05 -33.60 3.16
CA GLY A 243 81.20 -33.16 2.06
C GLY A 243 80.83 -34.23 1.06
N GLU A 244 81.88 -35.07 0.67
CA GLU A 244 81.64 -36.22 -0.24
C GLU A 244 80.77 -37.31 0.40
N LEU A 245 80.90 -37.57 1.71
CA LEU A 245 80.05 -38.49 2.43
C LEU A 245 78.62 -37.94 2.50
N TRP A 246 78.49 -36.62 2.72
CA TRP A 246 77.17 -35.95 2.72
C TRP A 246 76.50 -36.00 1.34
N LEU A 247 77.26 -35.78 0.24
CA LEU A 247 76.78 -35.89 -1.14
C LEU A 247 76.44 -37.33 -1.57
N LYS A 248 77.03 -38.34 -0.95
CA LYS A 248 76.75 -39.75 -1.22
C LYS A 248 75.60 -40.33 -0.44
N ASP A 249 75.19 -39.66 0.58
CA ASP A 249 73.97 -40.06 1.35
C ASP A 249 72.75 -39.88 0.46
N GLU A 250 72.02 -40.95 0.24
CA GLU A 250 70.79 -40.97 -0.56
C GLU A 250 69.78 -39.94 -0.11
N LYS A 251 69.77 -39.61 1.18
CA LYS A 251 68.86 -38.57 1.75
C LYS A 251 69.24 -37.17 1.31
N ASN A 252 70.46 -36.93 0.89
CA ASN A 252 71.01 -35.64 0.48
C ASN A 252 71.11 -35.49 -1.03
N GLN A 253 70.70 -36.48 -1.81
CA GLN A 253 70.67 -36.37 -3.26
C GLN A 253 69.82 -35.24 -3.73
N LYS A 254 70.24 -34.56 -4.80
CA LYS A 254 69.40 -33.49 -5.39
C LYS A 254 68.12 -34.10 -5.86
N LYS A 255 67.01 -33.54 -5.39
CA LYS A 255 65.69 -33.93 -5.86
C LYS A 255 65.47 -33.48 -7.30
N ASP A 256 64.78 -34.30 -8.09
CA ASP A 256 64.56 -34.03 -9.50
C ASP A 256 63.64 -32.75 -9.63
N ASP A 257 64.04 -31.90 -10.58
CA ASP A 257 63.17 -30.72 -10.95
C ASP A 257 61.81 -31.16 -11.50
N ALA A 258 61.71 -32.41 -11.95
CA ALA A 258 60.45 -33.01 -12.34
C ALA A 258 59.48 -33.12 -11.17
N ASP A 259 59.96 -33.49 -9.95
CA ASP A 259 59.10 -33.56 -8.73
C ASP A 259 58.58 -32.21 -8.35
N LYS A 260 59.39 -31.13 -8.46
CA LYS A 260 58.98 -29.76 -8.22
C LYS A 260 57.94 -29.32 -9.21
N LYS A 261 58.11 -29.59 -10.50
CA LYS A 261 57.14 -29.25 -11.56
C LYS A 261 55.85 -30.00 -11.37
N GLU A 262 55.87 -31.27 -10.93
CA GLU A 262 54.65 -32.00 -10.60
C GLU A 262 53.86 -31.34 -9.44
N LEU A 263 54.56 -30.82 -8.42
CA LEU A 263 53.93 -30.08 -7.32
C LEU A 263 53.38 -28.72 -7.77
N GLU A 264 54.06 -27.99 -8.65
CA GLU A 264 53.58 -26.74 -9.26
C GLU A 264 52.31 -26.99 -10.10
N ASP A 265 52.28 -28.09 -10.88
CA ASP A 265 51.08 -28.51 -11.62
C ASP A 265 49.92 -28.89 -10.65
N LYS A 266 50.25 -29.55 -9.52
CA LYS A 266 49.25 -29.85 -8.48
C LYS A 266 48.69 -28.59 -7.84
N ILE A 267 49.53 -27.56 -7.56
CA ILE A 267 49.05 -26.26 -7.06
C ILE A 267 48.10 -25.63 -8.05
N SER A 268 48.49 -25.56 -9.35
CA SER A 268 47.62 -24.97 -10.38
C SER A 268 46.25 -25.64 -10.46
N LYS A 269 46.23 -26.98 -10.43
CA LYS A 269 44.99 -27.76 -10.40
C LYS A 269 44.22 -27.55 -9.11
N ALA A 270 44.90 -27.49 -7.95
CA ALA A 270 44.29 -27.24 -6.65
C ALA A 270 43.66 -25.82 -6.56
N MET A 271 44.31 -24.81 -7.13
CA MET A 271 43.75 -23.44 -7.19
C MET A 271 42.46 -23.42 -7.97
N LEU A 272 42.39 -23.99 -9.17
CA LEU A 272 41.17 -24.08 -9.97
C LEU A 272 40.08 -24.90 -9.27
N HIS A 273 40.46 -25.99 -8.61
CA HIS A 273 39.53 -26.81 -7.83
C HIS A 273 38.96 -26.00 -6.65
N ASN A 274 39.82 -25.32 -5.89
CA ASN A 274 39.37 -24.51 -4.74
C ASN A 274 38.45 -23.34 -5.15
N GLU A 275 38.75 -22.67 -6.28
CA GLU A 275 37.84 -21.66 -6.85
C GLU A 275 36.46 -22.25 -7.17
N SER A 276 36.46 -23.47 -7.75
CA SER A 276 35.20 -24.17 -8.06
C SER A 276 34.44 -24.56 -6.78
N VAL A 277 35.14 -25.00 -5.73
CA VAL A 277 34.54 -25.30 -4.41
C VAL A 277 33.96 -24.05 -3.80
N ASP A 278 34.70 -22.92 -3.82
CA ASP A 278 34.23 -21.64 -3.29
C ASP A 278 33.00 -21.10 -4.05
N ALA A 279 33.02 -21.26 -5.38
CA ALA A 279 31.87 -20.90 -6.21
C ALA A 279 30.63 -21.75 -5.88
N ASN A 280 30.85 -23.07 -5.70
CA ASN A 280 29.78 -24.00 -5.36
C ASN A 280 29.19 -23.76 -3.95
N GLU A 281 30.03 -23.46 -2.96
CA GLU A 281 29.56 -23.08 -1.62
C GLU A 281 28.73 -21.79 -1.64
N ARG A 282 29.15 -20.82 -2.45
CA ARG A 282 28.35 -19.58 -2.67
C ARG A 282 27.05 -19.91 -3.33
N ALA A 283 27.05 -20.70 -4.41
CA ALA A 283 25.84 -21.11 -5.10
C ALA A 283 24.85 -21.82 -4.16
N LYS A 284 25.35 -22.75 -3.30
CA LYS A 284 24.49 -23.40 -2.29
C LYS A 284 23.83 -22.42 -1.34
N LYS A 285 24.58 -21.45 -0.80
CA LYS A 285 24.04 -20.40 0.09
C LYS A 285 23.01 -19.52 -0.62
N ASP A 286 23.29 -19.14 -1.88
CA ASP A 286 22.36 -18.34 -2.68
C ASP A 286 21.07 -19.12 -2.95
N HIS A 287 21.14 -20.43 -3.17
CA HIS A 287 19.96 -21.28 -3.31
C HIS A 287 19.14 -21.38 -2.02
N GLU A 288 19.78 -21.53 -0.86
CA GLU A 288 19.11 -21.55 0.44
C GLU A 288 18.40 -20.21 0.73
N GLU A 289 19.11 -19.09 0.45
CA GLU A 289 18.55 -17.75 0.60
C GLU A 289 17.35 -17.53 -0.34
N TYR A 290 17.46 -17.95 -1.59
CA TYR A 290 16.38 -17.87 -2.56
C TYR A 290 15.13 -18.65 -2.11
N GLU A 291 15.29 -19.92 -1.70
CA GLU A 291 14.14 -20.73 -1.25
C GLU A 291 13.47 -20.13 0.00
N LYS A 292 14.25 -19.55 0.91
CA LYS A 292 13.71 -18.81 2.07
C LYS A 292 12.90 -17.59 1.62
N LEU A 293 13.48 -16.73 0.78
CA LEU A 293 12.82 -15.51 0.30
C LEU A 293 11.58 -15.82 -0.56
N LYS A 294 11.62 -16.86 -1.36
CA LYS A 294 10.48 -17.39 -2.12
C LYS A 294 9.36 -17.87 -1.21
N SER A 295 9.71 -18.57 -0.12
CA SER A 295 8.72 -18.96 0.89
C SER A 295 8.07 -17.75 1.55
N ASP A 296 8.84 -16.71 1.86
CA ASP A 296 8.34 -15.49 2.48
C ASP A 296 7.46 -14.68 1.51
N ALA A 297 7.80 -14.65 0.21
CA ALA A 297 6.96 -14.07 -0.83
C ALA A 297 5.61 -14.78 -0.94
N ILE A 298 5.60 -16.12 -0.91
CA ILE A 298 4.36 -16.92 -0.92
C ILE A 298 3.52 -16.64 0.33
N LYS A 299 4.14 -16.50 1.51
CA LYS A 299 3.40 -16.16 2.74
C LYS A 299 2.79 -14.76 2.67
N ALA A 300 3.55 -13.79 2.17
CA ALA A 300 3.08 -12.43 1.99
C ALA A 300 1.89 -12.37 1.00
N ASP A 301 1.94 -13.10 -0.11
CA ASP A 301 0.83 -13.21 -1.05
C ASP A 301 -0.43 -13.83 -0.40
N LYS A 302 -0.26 -14.89 0.39
CA LYS A 302 -1.36 -15.48 1.16
C LYS A 302 -1.98 -14.49 2.16
N THR A 303 -1.17 -13.65 2.78
CA THR A 303 -1.64 -12.62 3.73
C THR A 303 -2.50 -11.58 3.02
N VAL A 304 -2.07 -11.07 1.86
CA VAL A 304 -2.86 -10.14 1.05
C VAL A 304 -4.21 -10.76 0.68
N LYS A 305 -4.20 -11.98 0.13
CA LYS A 305 -5.43 -12.71 -0.25
C LYS A 305 -6.37 -12.96 0.93
N ALA A 306 -5.83 -13.21 2.12
CA ALA A 306 -6.63 -13.39 3.34
C ALA A 306 -7.32 -12.08 3.77
N ILE A 307 -6.65 -10.94 3.63
CA ILE A 307 -7.23 -9.63 3.92
C ILE A 307 -8.30 -9.26 2.90
N GLU A 308 -8.04 -9.50 1.60
CA GLU A 308 -9.04 -9.31 0.53
C GLU A 308 -10.29 -10.17 0.78
N LYS A 309 -10.11 -11.42 1.18
CA LYS A 309 -11.23 -12.30 1.54
C LYS A 309 -12.04 -11.72 2.71
N LYS A 310 -11.38 -11.32 3.78
CA LYS A 310 -12.06 -10.68 4.94
C LYS A 310 -12.83 -9.45 4.53
N ARG A 311 -12.26 -8.60 3.65
CA ARG A 311 -12.91 -7.42 3.11
C ARG A 311 -14.17 -7.80 2.31
N ASN A 312 -14.07 -8.79 1.43
CA ASN A 312 -15.19 -9.28 0.64
C ASN A 312 -16.29 -9.91 1.53
N ASP A 313 -15.91 -10.63 2.56
CA ASP A 313 -16.86 -11.22 3.51
C ASP A 313 -17.61 -10.13 4.29
N LEU A 314 -16.93 -9.06 4.72
CA LEU A 314 -17.58 -7.89 5.31
C LEU A 314 -18.53 -7.17 4.34
N ILE A 315 -18.13 -7.01 3.08
CA ILE A 315 -18.99 -6.42 2.04
C ILE A 315 -20.25 -7.27 1.85
N ARG A 316 -20.12 -8.59 1.81
CA ARG A 316 -21.25 -9.52 1.65
C ARG A 316 -22.18 -9.53 2.85
N SER A 317 -21.64 -9.36 4.06
CA SER A 317 -22.42 -9.25 5.29
C SER A 317 -23.07 -7.87 5.46
N ALA A 318 -22.63 -6.88 4.69
CA ALA A 318 -23.20 -5.54 4.71
C ALA A 318 -24.62 -5.55 4.18
N ASN A 319 -25.52 -4.84 4.89
CA ASN A 319 -26.88 -4.62 4.42
C ASN A 319 -26.88 -3.52 3.33
N LEU A 320 -26.17 -3.79 2.22
CA LEU A 320 -26.15 -2.89 1.07
C LEU A 320 -27.48 -2.94 0.32
N PRO A 321 -28.00 -1.78 -0.15
CA PRO A 321 -29.14 -1.79 -1.05
C PRO A 321 -28.79 -2.55 -2.34
N ASN A 322 -29.79 -3.20 -2.93
CA ASN A 322 -29.61 -3.96 -4.17
C ASN A 322 -28.91 -3.15 -5.25
N GLY A 323 -27.87 -3.74 -5.82
CA GLY A 323 -27.04 -3.16 -6.87
C GLY A 323 -25.76 -2.48 -6.37
N PHE A 324 -25.65 -2.13 -5.10
CA PHE A 324 -24.45 -1.49 -4.57
C PHE A 324 -23.33 -2.47 -4.20
N GLY A 325 -22.10 -2.03 -4.40
CA GLY A 325 -20.89 -2.71 -4.00
C GLY A 325 -19.75 -1.72 -3.72
N PHE A 326 -18.63 -2.26 -3.25
CA PHE A 326 -17.39 -1.50 -3.07
C PHE A 326 -16.36 -1.94 -4.12
N SER A 327 -15.59 -0.98 -4.62
CA SER A 327 -14.36 -1.21 -5.38
C SER A 327 -13.17 -0.61 -4.64
N ASP A 328 -11.96 -0.85 -5.14
CA ASP A 328 -10.73 -0.27 -4.55
C ASP A 328 -10.71 1.25 -4.62
N SER A 329 -11.27 1.83 -5.68
CA SER A 329 -11.28 3.27 -5.93
C SER A 329 -12.56 3.99 -5.47
N GLY A 330 -13.64 3.25 -5.09
CA GLY A 330 -14.91 3.89 -4.77
C GLY A 330 -16.04 2.91 -4.51
N ILE A 331 -17.23 3.24 -4.98
CA ILE A 331 -18.42 2.40 -4.93
C ILE A 331 -18.82 1.95 -6.34
N THR A 332 -19.55 0.85 -6.42
CA THR A 332 -20.15 0.36 -7.66
C THR A 332 -21.65 0.31 -7.55
N TYR A 333 -22.36 0.42 -8.69
CA TYR A 333 -23.76 0.19 -8.81
C TYR A 333 -24.07 -0.67 -10.03
N ASN A 334 -24.77 -1.77 -9.83
CA ASN A 334 -25.03 -2.80 -10.85
C ASN A 334 -23.73 -3.29 -11.57
N GLY A 335 -22.63 -3.40 -10.83
CA GLY A 335 -21.34 -3.86 -11.36
C GLY A 335 -20.49 -2.80 -12.06
N HIS A 336 -21.02 -1.58 -12.25
CA HIS A 336 -20.31 -0.46 -12.87
C HIS A 336 -19.79 0.52 -11.81
N ALA A 337 -18.69 1.22 -12.09
CA ALA A 337 -18.25 2.30 -11.21
C ALA A 337 -19.32 3.38 -11.09
N PHE A 338 -19.53 3.90 -9.89
CA PHE A 338 -20.53 4.94 -9.63
C PHE A 338 -20.03 6.30 -10.13
N SER A 339 -20.12 6.48 -11.43
CA SER A 339 -19.67 7.71 -12.11
C SER A 339 -20.57 8.06 -13.29
N LYS A 340 -20.54 9.34 -13.66
CA LYS A 340 -21.32 9.85 -14.81
C LYS A 340 -20.84 9.31 -16.16
N GLU A 341 -19.62 8.74 -16.21
CA GLU A 341 -19.09 8.11 -17.42
C GLU A 341 -19.63 6.71 -17.64
N GLN A 342 -20.05 6.01 -16.57
CA GLN A 342 -20.46 4.61 -16.65
C GLN A 342 -21.95 4.37 -16.41
N LEU A 343 -22.63 5.32 -15.81
CA LEU A 343 -24.06 5.23 -15.48
C LEU A 343 -24.84 6.38 -16.07
N SER A 344 -26.08 6.12 -16.47
CA SER A 344 -27.01 7.18 -16.88
C SER A 344 -27.33 8.09 -15.70
N SER A 345 -27.69 9.35 -15.98
CA SER A 345 -28.07 10.31 -14.95
C SER A 345 -29.22 9.79 -14.08
N SER A 346 -30.27 9.18 -14.67
CA SER A 346 -31.36 8.58 -13.91
C SER A 346 -30.89 7.47 -12.98
N SER A 347 -30.03 6.56 -13.46
CA SER A 347 -29.47 5.48 -12.63
C SER A 347 -28.68 5.99 -11.45
N ILE A 348 -27.88 7.04 -11.64
CA ILE A 348 -27.09 7.68 -10.57
C ILE A 348 -28.02 8.27 -9.50
N TYR A 349 -29.03 9.02 -9.90
CA TYR A 349 -29.98 9.62 -8.97
C TYR A 349 -30.83 8.58 -8.25
N VAL A 350 -31.36 7.57 -8.95
CA VAL A 350 -32.07 6.44 -8.29
C VAL A 350 -31.17 5.74 -7.28
N ALA A 351 -29.90 5.51 -7.60
CA ALA A 351 -28.98 4.91 -6.68
C ALA A 351 -28.75 5.81 -5.45
N ALA A 352 -28.49 7.12 -5.63
CA ALA A 352 -28.34 8.06 -4.53
C ALA A 352 -29.59 8.15 -3.64
N LEU A 353 -30.78 8.15 -4.24
CA LEU A 353 -32.06 8.11 -3.52
C LEU A 353 -32.25 6.82 -2.72
N LYS A 354 -31.86 5.67 -3.28
CA LYS A 354 -31.84 4.39 -2.53
C LYS A 354 -30.96 4.49 -1.28
N LEU A 355 -29.77 5.08 -1.38
CA LEU A 355 -28.89 5.28 -0.23
C LEU A 355 -29.49 6.26 0.78
N ALA A 356 -30.06 7.37 0.32
CA ALA A 356 -30.71 8.34 1.18
C ALA A 356 -31.92 7.74 1.92
N SER A 357 -32.64 6.82 1.30
CA SER A 357 -33.82 6.17 1.90
C SER A 357 -33.47 5.15 2.99
N MET A 358 -32.24 4.62 3.05
CA MET A 358 -31.84 3.65 4.08
C MET A 358 -31.90 4.21 5.49
N ASN A 359 -31.62 5.50 5.66
CA ASN A 359 -31.65 6.16 6.95
C ASN A 359 -32.68 7.28 7.00
N ILE A 360 -33.83 7.03 6.40
CA ILE A 360 -34.96 7.97 6.45
C ILE A 360 -35.72 7.78 7.73
N GLY A 361 -36.11 8.90 8.37
CA GLY A 361 -36.90 8.89 9.61
C GLY A 361 -38.38 8.57 9.37
N GLU A 362 -39.21 9.01 10.31
CA GLU A 362 -40.68 8.86 10.19
C GLU A 362 -41.24 9.65 9.01
N VAL A 363 -40.60 10.76 8.62
CA VAL A 363 -40.99 11.54 7.45
C VAL A 363 -40.39 10.94 6.20
N LYS A 364 -41.23 10.25 5.43
CA LYS A 364 -40.83 9.53 4.18
C LYS A 364 -40.73 10.49 2.99
N THR A 365 -40.03 11.60 3.16
CA THR A 365 -39.84 12.64 2.14
C THR A 365 -38.35 12.87 1.89
N LEU A 366 -37.95 12.82 0.63
CA LEU A 366 -36.61 13.17 0.17
C LEU A 366 -36.68 14.42 -0.70
N HIS A 367 -35.64 15.23 -0.61
CA HIS A 367 -35.44 16.41 -1.44
C HIS A 367 -34.15 16.26 -2.24
N PHE A 368 -34.17 16.66 -3.51
CA PHE A 368 -32.99 16.75 -4.35
C PHE A 368 -33.17 17.71 -5.52
N ASP A 369 -32.07 18.18 -6.09
CA ASP A 369 -32.00 19.01 -7.28
C ASP A 369 -31.94 18.13 -8.54
N ALA A 370 -32.98 18.30 -9.38
CA ALA A 370 -33.10 17.58 -10.66
C ALA A 370 -32.84 18.49 -11.87
N SER A 371 -32.03 19.54 -11.73
CA SER A 371 -31.74 20.52 -12.78
C SER A 371 -31.21 19.88 -14.06
N PHE A 372 -30.51 18.75 -13.95
CA PHE A 372 -29.86 18.05 -15.07
C PHE A 372 -30.63 16.80 -15.55
N LEU A 373 -31.82 16.55 -15.01
CA LEU A 373 -32.60 15.37 -15.40
C LEU A 373 -33.61 15.69 -16.47
N ASP A 374 -33.73 14.83 -17.45
CA ASP A 374 -34.76 14.88 -18.46
C ASP A 374 -36.10 14.35 -17.95
N LYS A 375 -37.16 14.52 -18.75
CA LYS A 375 -38.53 14.11 -18.39
C LYS A 375 -38.66 12.59 -18.17
N ASN A 376 -37.93 11.77 -18.90
CA ASN A 376 -37.98 10.32 -18.78
C ASN A 376 -37.30 9.86 -17.48
N SER A 377 -36.12 10.42 -17.19
CA SER A 377 -35.40 10.16 -15.94
C SER A 377 -36.23 10.54 -14.69
N LEU A 378 -36.99 11.64 -14.76
CA LEU A 378 -37.92 12.03 -13.68
C LEU A 378 -39.05 11.02 -13.49
N LYS A 379 -39.61 10.47 -14.58
CA LYS A 379 -40.64 9.44 -14.49
C LYS A 379 -40.12 8.15 -13.86
N ASP A 380 -38.92 7.73 -14.22
CA ASP A 380 -38.28 6.54 -13.63
C ASP A 380 -38.07 6.70 -12.14
N ILE A 381 -37.62 7.89 -11.72
CA ILE A 381 -37.40 8.24 -10.31
C ILE A 381 -38.71 8.29 -9.56
N GLU A 382 -39.75 8.89 -10.14
CA GLU A 382 -41.11 8.95 -9.55
C GLU A 382 -41.66 7.53 -9.37
N SER A 383 -41.59 6.69 -10.39
CA SER A 383 -42.06 5.30 -10.31
C SER A 383 -41.36 4.54 -9.19
N TRP A 384 -40.05 4.68 -9.10
CA TRP A 384 -39.26 4.09 -8.01
C TRP A 384 -39.71 4.63 -6.62
N ALA A 385 -39.96 5.92 -6.50
CA ALA A 385 -40.42 6.51 -5.24
C ALA A 385 -41.81 6.00 -4.81
N LYS A 386 -42.73 5.88 -5.76
CA LYS A 386 -44.07 5.30 -5.52
C LYS A 386 -43.96 3.84 -5.04
N GLU A 387 -43.15 3.01 -5.68
CA GLU A 387 -42.92 1.61 -5.29
C GLU A 387 -42.33 1.48 -3.87
N ASN A 388 -41.60 2.49 -3.40
CA ASN A 388 -40.95 2.49 -2.08
C ASN A 388 -41.70 3.34 -1.02
N ASP A 389 -42.92 3.76 -1.32
CA ASP A 389 -43.78 4.63 -0.46
C ASP A 389 -43.06 5.91 -0.03
N LEU A 390 -42.30 6.53 -0.93
CA LEU A 390 -41.55 7.76 -0.70
C LEU A 390 -42.25 8.95 -1.38
N GLN A 391 -42.14 10.12 -0.76
CA GLN A 391 -42.49 11.41 -1.37
C GLN A 391 -41.16 12.07 -1.82
N LEU A 392 -41.16 12.63 -3.02
CA LEU A 392 -40.03 13.42 -3.52
C LEU A 392 -40.48 14.88 -3.67
N LEU A 393 -39.70 15.78 -3.12
CA LEU A 393 -39.78 17.21 -3.37
C LEU A 393 -38.61 17.59 -4.28
N ILE A 394 -38.92 17.78 -5.56
CA ILE A 394 -37.93 17.87 -6.64
C ILE A 394 -37.73 19.33 -7.01
N GLU A 395 -36.52 19.83 -6.90
CA GLU A 395 -36.17 21.18 -7.31
C GLU A 395 -35.73 21.23 -8.77
N ARG A 396 -36.27 22.20 -9.53
CA ARG A 396 -35.81 22.46 -10.91
C ARG A 396 -35.69 23.97 -11.16
N PRO A 397 -34.76 24.42 -12.03
CA PRO A 397 -34.75 25.81 -12.46
C PRO A 397 -35.93 26.09 -13.38
N ASP A 398 -36.48 27.29 -13.26
CA ASP A 398 -37.24 27.91 -14.32
C ASP A 398 -36.30 28.82 -15.12
N PHE A 399 -36.12 28.50 -16.39
CA PHE A 399 -35.19 29.22 -17.26
C PHE A 399 -35.71 30.62 -17.67
N ASP A 400 -37.00 30.85 -17.53
CA ASP A 400 -37.63 32.14 -17.78
C ASP A 400 -37.56 33.09 -16.55
N GLY A 401 -37.01 32.58 -15.42
CA GLY A 401 -36.74 33.38 -14.23
C GLY A 401 -37.94 33.68 -13.38
N GLY A 402 -39.03 32.93 -13.52
CA GLY A 402 -40.29 33.08 -12.81
C GLY A 402 -40.20 32.96 -11.28
N GLU A 403 -41.30 33.28 -10.59
CA GLU A 403 -41.45 33.07 -9.14
C GLU A 403 -41.49 31.56 -8.84
N ILE A 404 -41.50 31.23 -7.54
CA ILE A 404 -41.53 29.80 -7.15
C ILE A 404 -42.96 29.27 -7.38
N GLU A 405 -43.05 28.24 -8.21
CA GLU A 405 -44.26 27.48 -8.49
C GLU A 405 -44.05 26.00 -8.14
N TYR A 406 -45.11 25.26 -7.91
CA TYR A 406 -45.03 23.83 -7.71
C TYR A 406 -46.10 23.08 -8.49
N GLN A 407 -45.74 21.89 -8.95
CA GLN A 407 -46.64 20.98 -9.66
C GLN A 407 -46.61 19.61 -8.97
N ILE A 408 -47.76 19.10 -8.61
CA ILE A 408 -47.93 17.74 -8.11
C ILE A 408 -47.74 16.77 -9.29
N MET A 409 -46.91 15.76 -9.10
CA MET A 409 -46.77 14.68 -10.04
C MET A 409 -47.90 13.65 -9.81
N SER A 410 -48.48 13.17 -10.87
CA SER A 410 -49.68 12.28 -10.84
C SER A 410 -49.32 10.80 -10.88
#